data_90d3bb25c4c2372ee67fae65f710e428
#
_entry.id   90d3bb25c4c2372ee67fae65f710e428
#
_cell.length_a   1.000
_cell.length_b   1.000
_cell.length_c   1.000
_cell.angle_alpha   90.00
_cell.angle_beta   90.00
_cell.angle_gamma   90.00
#
_symmetry.space_group_name_H-M   'P 1'
#
loop_
_entity.id
_entity.type
_entity.pdbx_description
1 polymer ?
#
loop_
_entity_poly.entity_id
_entity_poly.type
_entity_poly.pdbx_seq_one_letter_code
_entity_poly.pdbx_strand_id
1 'polypeptide(L)'
;MATSREKLEEVEEKIDRLVEEIEEINSTLYNLAQDSTSAKKIKTDRIDWGIVDEVDEEYEIWYNQALTLVSEYMPEREGDFRRTYSDMDELLHFDGMEYTKADNYCGILRRVISKQKNILLSIPSKLETERLKVRKGISDEIITEELYQAKDLWDEGNVRAAGVIAGIALERHLLTLCNVSERDLKYEYSDGIRSLAETLSDAGEITNAKRSQLGYLADIRNNCAHANEEEPDKREVERLIKQAEDLVREI
;
A
#
# COMPACT_ATOMS: atom_id res chain seq x y z
N MET A 1 -0.89 -22.91 -4.68
CA MET A 1 -0.53 -21.53 -5.14
C MET A 1 -0.47 -20.68 -3.89
N ALA A 2 0.60 -19.94 -3.69
CA ALA A 2 0.72 -19.01 -2.55
C ALA A 2 -0.40 -17.96 -2.61
N THR A 3 -0.95 -17.61 -1.47
CA THR A 3 -1.94 -16.54 -1.37
C THR A 3 -1.28 -15.18 -1.69
N SER A 4 -2.06 -14.19 -2.06
CA SER A 4 -1.54 -12.83 -2.32
C SER A 4 -0.84 -12.23 -1.09
N ARG A 5 -1.21 -12.68 0.11
CA ARG A 5 -0.59 -12.26 1.38
C ARG A 5 0.78 -12.94 1.57
N GLU A 6 0.87 -14.24 1.32
CA GLU A 6 2.16 -14.97 1.41
C GLU A 6 3.21 -14.41 0.44
N LYS A 7 2.79 -13.97 -0.76
CA LYS A 7 3.70 -13.32 -1.71
C LYS A 7 4.20 -11.95 -1.21
N LEU A 8 3.34 -11.16 -0.56
CA LEU A 8 3.74 -9.88 0.00
C LEU A 8 4.75 -10.08 1.14
N GLU A 9 4.47 -11.00 2.05
CA GLU A 9 5.36 -11.37 3.16
C GLU A 9 6.74 -11.85 2.63
N GLU A 10 6.77 -12.65 1.55
CA GLU A 10 8.03 -13.08 0.91
C GLU A 10 8.82 -11.90 0.31
N VAL A 11 8.14 -10.92 -0.27
CA VAL A 11 8.79 -9.71 -0.81
C VAL A 11 9.33 -8.83 0.31
N GLU A 12 8.57 -8.65 1.39
CA GLU A 12 9.00 -7.92 2.58
C GLU A 12 10.24 -8.53 3.21
N GLU A 13 10.28 -9.86 3.41
CA GLU A 13 11.43 -10.58 3.94
C GLU A 13 12.69 -10.42 3.05
N LYS A 14 12.51 -10.40 1.72
CA LYS A 14 13.63 -10.15 0.81
C LYS A 14 14.14 -8.71 0.92
N ILE A 15 13.24 -7.75 1.03
CA ILE A 15 13.61 -6.33 1.19
C ILE A 15 14.34 -6.12 2.50
N ASP A 16 13.84 -6.67 3.61
CA ASP A 16 14.47 -6.55 4.92
C ASP A 16 15.90 -7.07 4.90
N ARG A 17 16.12 -8.22 4.27
CA ARG A 17 17.48 -8.80 4.10
C ARG A 17 18.38 -7.87 3.28
N LEU A 18 17.92 -7.35 2.16
CA LEU A 18 18.69 -6.42 1.34
C LEU A 18 18.96 -5.09 2.06
N VAL A 19 18.05 -4.66 2.93
CA VAL A 19 18.26 -3.48 3.79
C VAL A 19 19.34 -3.75 4.84
N GLU A 20 19.38 -4.92 5.46
CA GLU A 20 20.44 -5.32 6.39
C GLU A 20 21.79 -5.36 5.68
N GLU A 21 21.89 -6.03 4.52
CA GLU A 21 23.13 -6.11 3.73
C GLU A 21 23.67 -4.71 3.35
N ILE A 22 22.82 -3.81 2.86
CA ILE A 22 23.26 -2.46 2.48
C ILE A 22 23.64 -1.60 3.69
N GLU A 23 23.06 -1.84 4.87
CA GLU A 23 23.46 -1.17 6.11
C GLU A 23 24.83 -1.65 6.61
N GLU A 24 25.18 -2.91 6.38
CA GLU A 24 26.52 -3.43 6.64
C GLU A 24 27.56 -2.73 5.76
N ILE A 25 27.32 -2.64 4.45
CA ILE A 25 28.16 -1.88 3.51
C ILE A 25 28.30 -0.43 3.96
N ASN A 26 27.18 0.22 4.32
CA ASN A 26 27.15 1.59 4.80
C ASN A 26 27.96 1.78 6.10
N SER A 27 27.95 0.80 6.99
CA SER A 27 28.72 0.78 8.24
C SER A 27 30.21 0.64 7.96
N THR A 28 30.60 -0.21 7.02
CA THR A 28 32.01 -0.37 6.59
C THR A 28 32.55 0.94 6.03
N LEU A 29 31.79 1.62 5.17
CA LEU A 29 32.15 2.95 4.64
C LEU A 29 32.23 4.01 5.76
N TYR A 30 31.36 3.92 6.77
CA TYR A 30 31.42 4.84 7.91
C TYR A 30 32.69 4.65 8.73
N ASN A 31 33.08 3.41 9.02
CA ASN A 31 34.28 3.10 9.76
C ASN A 31 35.55 3.52 8.99
N LEU A 32 35.56 3.27 7.68
CA LEU A 32 36.64 3.73 6.79
C LEU A 32 36.81 5.26 6.85
N ALA A 33 35.71 6.00 6.93
CA ALA A 33 35.74 7.47 7.10
C ALA A 33 36.32 7.87 8.45
N GLN A 34 35.93 7.21 9.53
CA GLN A 34 36.39 7.53 10.91
C GLN A 34 37.88 7.29 11.08
N ASP A 35 38.38 6.16 10.58
CA ASP A 35 39.82 5.82 10.65
C ASP A 35 40.68 6.78 9.86
N SER A 36 40.16 7.37 8.81
CA SER A 36 40.81 8.37 7.99
C SER A 36 40.80 9.78 8.58
N THR A 37 39.87 10.09 9.52
CA THR A 37 39.67 11.46 10.07
C THR A 37 40.64 11.84 11.19
N SER A 38 41.41 10.91 11.75
CA SER A 38 42.45 11.24 12.75
C SER A 38 43.61 12.07 12.19
N ALA A 39 43.60 12.40 10.90
CA ALA A 39 44.60 13.24 10.22
C ALA A 39 43.97 14.46 9.54
N LYS A 40 44.49 15.65 9.82
CA LYS A 40 44.03 16.94 9.32
C LYS A 40 44.01 17.13 7.77
N LYS A 41 44.51 16.17 7.01
CA LYS A 41 44.43 16.10 5.52
C LYS A 41 44.49 14.60 5.14
N ILE A 42 43.55 14.15 4.34
CA ILE A 42 43.68 12.87 3.67
C ILE A 42 44.70 13.04 2.56
N LYS A 43 45.73 12.26 2.70
CA LYS A 43 46.47 11.83 1.52
C LYS A 43 45.79 10.52 1.07
N THR A 44 45.60 10.35 -0.24
CA THR A 44 45.08 9.13 -0.90
C THR A 44 45.81 7.87 -0.47
N ASP A 45 47.01 7.99 0.16
CA ASP A 45 47.79 6.92 0.72
C ASP A 45 47.28 6.35 2.05
N ARG A 46 46.13 6.82 2.58
CA ARG A 46 45.54 6.32 3.86
C ARG A 46 44.17 5.69 3.70
N ILE A 47 43.57 5.67 2.53
CA ILE A 47 42.39 4.88 2.26
C ILE A 47 42.90 3.44 2.09
N ASP A 48 42.30 2.52 2.84
CA ASP A 48 42.52 1.11 2.61
C ASP A 48 41.72 0.69 1.37
N TRP A 49 42.40 0.69 0.25
CA TRP A 49 41.80 0.34 -1.05
C TRP A 49 41.33 -1.13 -1.07
N GLY A 50 41.91 -2.03 -0.25
CA GLY A 50 41.41 -3.38 -0.12
C GLY A 50 39.97 -3.41 0.43
N ILE A 51 39.64 -2.54 1.40
CA ILE A 51 38.27 -2.40 1.90
C ILE A 51 37.35 -1.80 0.85
N VAL A 52 37.82 -0.87 0.04
CA VAL A 52 37.04 -0.27 -1.06
C VAL A 52 36.68 -1.34 -2.10
N ASP A 53 37.65 -2.18 -2.48
CA ASP A 53 37.42 -3.29 -3.41
C ASP A 53 36.41 -4.32 -2.85
N GLU A 54 36.48 -4.64 -1.55
CA GLU A 54 35.49 -5.50 -0.87
C GLU A 54 34.10 -4.87 -0.90
N VAL A 55 34.00 -3.58 -0.61
CA VAL A 55 32.71 -2.84 -0.67
C VAL A 55 32.15 -2.82 -2.08
N ASP A 56 32.99 -2.68 -3.10
CA ASP A 56 32.55 -2.68 -4.49
C ASP A 56 31.94 -4.02 -4.89
N GLU A 57 32.62 -5.13 -4.58
CA GLU A 57 32.12 -6.49 -4.85
C GLU A 57 30.78 -6.76 -4.12
N GLU A 58 30.70 -6.44 -2.83
CA GLU A 58 29.48 -6.62 -2.03
C GLU A 58 28.33 -5.76 -2.57
N TYR A 59 28.63 -4.51 -2.93
CA TYR A 59 27.65 -3.58 -3.46
C TYR A 59 27.14 -4.01 -4.85
N GLU A 60 27.98 -4.54 -5.72
CA GLU A 60 27.56 -5.05 -7.02
C GLU A 60 26.59 -6.24 -6.87
N ILE A 61 26.90 -7.18 -5.98
CA ILE A 61 26.04 -8.33 -5.70
C ILE A 61 24.68 -7.85 -5.16
N TRP A 62 24.72 -6.98 -4.16
CA TRP A 62 23.52 -6.38 -3.59
C TRP A 62 22.68 -5.64 -4.64
N TYR A 63 23.32 -4.81 -5.46
CA TYR A 63 22.65 -4.03 -6.49
C TYR A 63 21.87 -4.90 -7.48
N ASN A 64 22.45 -5.97 -7.96
CA ASN A 64 21.83 -6.88 -8.92
C ASN A 64 20.60 -7.58 -8.32
N GLN A 65 20.63 -7.94 -7.04
CA GLN A 65 19.49 -8.51 -6.33
C GLN A 65 18.39 -7.46 -6.13
N ALA A 66 18.77 -6.27 -5.67
CA ALA A 66 17.86 -5.15 -5.44
C ALA A 66 17.21 -4.65 -6.74
N LEU A 67 17.98 -4.57 -7.83
CA LEU A 67 17.48 -4.18 -9.15
C LEU A 67 16.37 -5.12 -9.64
N THR A 68 16.46 -6.41 -9.36
CA THR A 68 15.43 -7.37 -9.73
C THR A 68 14.08 -7.00 -9.09
N LEU A 69 14.08 -6.67 -7.80
CA LEU A 69 12.85 -6.23 -7.10
C LEU A 69 12.36 -4.87 -7.61
N VAL A 70 13.27 -3.92 -7.83
CA VAL A 70 12.88 -2.60 -8.35
C VAL A 70 12.29 -2.71 -9.75
N SER A 71 12.88 -3.50 -10.64
CA SER A 71 12.36 -3.70 -12.00
C SER A 71 11.00 -4.38 -12.01
N GLU A 72 10.75 -5.32 -11.09
CA GLU A 72 9.48 -6.03 -10.98
C GLU A 72 8.37 -5.18 -10.34
N TYR A 73 8.68 -4.51 -9.23
CA TYR A 73 7.66 -3.84 -8.39
C TYR A 73 7.60 -2.32 -8.53
N MET A 74 8.69 -1.68 -9.02
CA MET A 74 8.77 -0.23 -9.21
C MET A 74 9.44 0.16 -10.53
N PRO A 75 8.95 -0.31 -11.69
CA PRO A 75 9.58 -0.06 -12.99
C PRO A 75 9.74 1.43 -13.31
N GLU A 76 8.87 2.29 -12.78
CA GLU A 76 8.97 3.75 -12.91
C GLU A 76 10.17 4.36 -12.18
N ARG A 77 10.74 3.66 -11.19
CA ARG A 77 11.92 4.09 -10.43
C ARG A 77 13.21 3.37 -10.85
N GLU A 78 13.12 2.40 -11.77
CA GLU A 78 14.27 1.65 -12.26
C GLU A 78 15.34 2.56 -12.86
N GLY A 79 14.95 3.56 -13.65
CA GLY A 79 15.88 4.53 -14.23
C GLY A 79 16.64 5.35 -13.19
N ASP A 80 15.98 5.74 -12.10
CA ASP A 80 16.62 6.42 -10.98
C ASP A 80 17.58 5.49 -10.24
N PHE A 81 17.17 4.23 -10.04
CA PHE A 81 17.96 3.21 -9.35
C PHE A 81 19.24 2.88 -10.11
N ARG A 82 19.17 2.72 -11.43
CA ARG A 82 20.31 2.48 -12.31
C ARG A 82 21.27 3.68 -12.37
N ARG A 83 20.74 4.91 -12.41
CA ARG A 83 21.57 6.13 -12.40
C ARG A 83 22.35 6.22 -11.10
N THR A 84 21.73 5.90 -9.99
CA THR A 84 22.38 5.90 -8.68
C THR A 84 23.50 4.85 -8.59
N TYR A 85 23.37 3.72 -9.29
CA TYR A 85 24.47 2.74 -9.42
C TYR A 85 25.66 3.32 -10.20
N SER A 86 25.40 3.99 -11.35
CA SER A 86 26.47 4.64 -12.11
C SER A 86 27.18 5.73 -11.30
N ASP A 87 26.43 6.50 -10.48
CA ASP A 87 27.03 7.47 -9.55
C ASP A 87 27.96 6.79 -8.53
N MET A 88 27.57 5.60 -8.03
CA MET A 88 28.37 4.83 -7.07
C MET A 88 29.62 4.24 -7.69
N ASP A 89 29.49 3.61 -8.86
CA ASP A 89 30.58 3.02 -9.63
C ASP A 89 31.63 4.07 -9.98
N GLU A 90 31.23 5.25 -10.47
CA GLU A 90 32.11 6.37 -10.74
C GLU A 90 32.84 6.84 -9.48
N LEU A 91 32.19 6.84 -8.33
CA LEU A 91 32.78 7.26 -7.06
C LEU A 91 33.76 6.22 -6.50
N LEU A 92 33.48 4.93 -6.61
CA LEU A 92 34.35 3.86 -6.12
C LEU A 92 35.63 3.73 -6.94
N HIS A 93 35.53 3.88 -8.27
CA HIS A 93 36.66 3.77 -9.21
C HIS A 93 37.37 5.10 -9.52
N PHE A 94 37.07 6.17 -8.75
CA PHE A 94 37.59 7.48 -9.05
C PHE A 94 39.10 7.59 -8.78
N ASP A 95 39.90 7.59 -9.85
CA ASP A 95 41.36 7.77 -9.84
C ASP A 95 41.70 9.22 -10.05
N GLY A 96 41.99 9.97 -8.99
CA GLY A 96 42.64 11.28 -9.14
C GLY A 96 42.02 12.53 -8.54
N MET A 97 41.01 12.48 -7.67
CA MET A 97 40.60 13.69 -6.95
C MET A 97 41.40 13.91 -5.65
N GLU A 98 41.94 15.11 -5.50
CA GLU A 98 42.25 15.66 -4.19
C GLU A 98 40.95 15.86 -3.40
N TYR A 99 40.44 14.82 -2.76
CA TYR A 99 39.37 14.97 -1.78
C TYR A 99 39.90 15.81 -0.63
N THR A 100 39.27 16.93 -0.43
CA THR A 100 39.63 17.83 0.65
C THR A 100 39.35 17.22 2.04
N LYS A 101 38.52 16.15 2.14
CA LYS A 101 38.22 15.41 3.38
C LYS A 101 37.58 14.03 3.08
N ALA A 102 37.99 12.94 3.76
CA ALA A 102 37.36 11.62 3.70
C ALA A 102 35.88 11.65 4.08
N ASP A 103 35.54 12.45 5.09
CA ASP A 103 34.15 12.66 5.49
C ASP A 103 33.24 13.05 4.31
N ASN A 104 33.74 13.83 3.35
CA ASN A 104 32.94 14.25 2.18
C ASN A 104 32.77 13.08 1.21
N TYR A 105 33.80 12.27 0.96
CA TYR A 105 33.75 11.12 0.06
C TYR A 105 32.78 10.05 0.58
N CYS A 106 33.04 9.55 1.79
CA CYS A 106 32.14 8.57 2.40
C CYS A 106 30.72 9.11 2.63
N GLY A 107 30.58 10.40 2.89
CA GLY A 107 29.28 11.08 2.99
C GLY A 107 28.51 11.10 1.66
N ILE A 108 29.18 11.16 0.51
CA ILE A 108 28.56 11.07 -0.81
C ILE A 108 28.14 9.63 -1.07
N LEU A 109 29.02 8.65 -0.87
CA LEU A 109 28.71 7.23 -1.03
C LEU A 109 27.48 6.82 -0.19
N ARG A 110 27.45 7.22 1.07
CA ARG A 110 26.31 6.98 1.97
C ARG A 110 25.00 7.61 1.49
N ARG A 111 25.03 8.79 0.83
CA ARG A 111 23.83 9.37 0.21
C ARG A 111 23.33 8.56 -0.97
N VAL A 112 24.24 8.04 -1.77
CA VAL A 112 23.90 7.18 -2.91
C VAL A 112 23.20 5.93 -2.41
N ILE A 113 23.80 5.23 -1.44
CA ILE A 113 23.22 4.06 -0.76
C ILE A 113 21.85 4.38 -0.16
N SER A 114 21.73 5.49 0.56
CA SER A 114 20.45 5.89 1.18
C SER A 114 19.34 6.10 0.16
N LYS A 115 19.63 6.65 -1.02
CA LYS A 115 18.64 6.82 -2.08
C LYS A 115 18.12 5.48 -2.59
N GLN A 116 19.01 4.52 -2.85
CA GLN A 116 18.63 3.20 -3.32
C GLN A 116 17.85 2.41 -2.25
N LYS A 117 18.32 2.44 -1.01
CA LYS A 117 17.60 1.86 0.13
C LYS A 117 16.18 2.41 0.25
N ASN A 118 15.99 3.72 0.12
CA ASN A 118 14.68 4.33 0.21
C ASN A 118 13.75 3.91 -0.94
N ILE A 119 14.28 3.61 -2.13
CA ILE A 119 13.49 3.03 -3.22
C ILE A 119 13.01 1.64 -2.84
N LEU A 120 13.88 0.77 -2.31
CA LEU A 120 13.49 -0.56 -1.84
C LEU A 120 12.43 -0.51 -0.74
N LEU A 121 12.64 0.32 0.28
CA LEU A 121 11.71 0.48 1.41
C LEU A 121 10.33 1.02 1.00
N SER A 122 10.20 1.62 -0.18
CA SER A 122 8.91 2.09 -0.69
C SER A 122 8.09 1.02 -1.42
N ILE A 123 8.68 -0.14 -1.77
CA ILE A 123 8.01 -1.22 -2.49
C ILE A 123 6.80 -1.78 -1.70
N PRO A 124 6.91 -2.17 -0.41
CA PRO A 124 5.79 -2.73 0.33
C PRO A 124 4.58 -1.79 0.36
N SER A 125 4.80 -0.52 0.65
CA SER A 125 3.73 0.49 0.68
C SER A 125 3.04 0.66 -0.68
N LYS A 126 3.80 0.60 -1.78
CA LYS A 126 3.23 0.64 -3.13
C LYS A 126 2.37 -0.60 -3.41
N LEU A 127 2.90 -1.79 -3.12
CA LEU A 127 2.19 -3.06 -3.33
C LEU A 127 0.87 -3.10 -2.53
N GLU A 128 0.89 -2.65 -1.29
CA GLU A 128 -0.33 -2.57 -0.47
C GLU A 128 -1.34 -1.59 -1.09
N THR A 129 -0.88 -0.42 -1.53
CA THR A 129 -1.73 0.56 -2.22
C THR A 129 -2.35 0.00 -3.50
N GLU A 130 -1.57 -0.71 -4.33
CA GLU A 130 -2.08 -1.33 -5.56
C GLU A 130 -3.07 -2.45 -5.26
N ARG A 131 -2.78 -3.28 -4.26
CA ARG A 131 -3.68 -4.34 -3.78
C ARG A 131 -5.03 -3.77 -3.34
N LEU A 132 -5.02 -2.68 -2.57
CA LEU A 132 -6.24 -2.01 -2.12
C LEU A 132 -7.03 -1.43 -3.31
N LYS A 133 -6.37 -0.83 -4.29
CA LYS A 133 -7.02 -0.33 -5.52
C LYS A 133 -7.69 -1.44 -6.32
N VAL A 134 -7.00 -2.56 -6.53
CA VAL A 134 -7.56 -3.72 -7.24
C VAL A 134 -8.76 -4.28 -6.48
N ARG A 135 -8.65 -4.43 -5.16
CA ARG A 135 -9.74 -4.92 -4.32
C ARG A 135 -10.95 -3.99 -4.37
N LYS A 136 -10.73 -2.67 -4.29
CA LYS A 136 -11.80 -1.67 -4.45
C LYS A 136 -12.45 -1.79 -5.82
N GLY A 137 -11.68 -1.86 -6.91
CA GLY A 137 -12.21 -1.98 -8.27
C GLY A 137 -13.09 -3.23 -8.45
N ILE A 138 -12.64 -4.40 -7.98
CA ILE A 138 -13.45 -5.63 -8.04
C ILE A 138 -14.73 -5.49 -7.19
N SER A 139 -14.64 -4.87 -6.02
CA SER A 139 -15.81 -4.64 -5.16
C SER A 139 -16.81 -3.71 -5.86
N ASP A 140 -16.37 -2.63 -6.48
CA ASP A 140 -17.22 -1.67 -7.18
C ASP A 140 -17.95 -2.31 -8.37
N GLU A 141 -17.30 -3.21 -9.13
CA GLU A 141 -17.94 -3.97 -10.20
C GLU A 141 -19.06 -4.87 -9.66
N ILE A 142 -18.79 -5.64 -8.59
CA ILE A 142 -19.78 -6.54 -7.97
C ILE A 142 -20.95 -5.74 -7.38
N ILE A 143 -20.69 -4.63 -6.70
CA ILE A 143 -21.72 -3.75 -6.13
C ILE A 143 -22.63 -3.20 -7.23
N THR A 144 -22.03 -2.76 -8.33
CA THR A 144 -22.77 -2.23 -9.47
C THR A 144 -23.69 -3.28 -10.07
N GLU A 145 -23.21 -4.51 -10.25
CA GLU A 145 -24.00 -5.63 -10.75
C GLU A 145 -25.15 -6.00 -9.79
N GLU A 146 -24.87 -6.07 -8.48
CA GLU A 146 -25.88 -6.31 -7.45
C GLU A 146 -26.99 -5.25 -7.45
N LEU A 147 -26.63 -3.97 -7.63
CA LEU A 147 -27.61 -2.88 -7.71
C LEU A 147 -28.47 -2.94 -8.99
N TYR A 148 -27.88 -3.34 -10.12
CA TYR A 148 -28.67 -3.62 -11.33
C TYR A 148 -29.64 -4.78 -11.12
N GLN A 149 -29.20 -5.88 -10.54
CA GLN A 149 -30.07 -7.04 -10.20
C GLN A 149 -31.19 -6.63 -9.24
N ALA A 150 -30.89 -5.81 -8.22
CA ALA A 150 -31.91 -5.30 -7.30
C ALA A 150 -32.98 -4.49 -8.04
N LYS A 151 -32.60 -3.67 -9.00
CA LYS A 151 -33.52 -2.88 -9.81
C LYS A 151 -34.38 -3.75 -10.70
N ASP A 152 -33.81 -4.71 -11.40
CA ASP A 152 -34.56 -5.66 -12.24
C ASP A 152 -35.59 -6.42 -11.42
N LEU A 153 -35.20 -6.94 -10.23
CA LEU A 153 -36.13 -7.60 -9.31
C LEU A 153 -37.25 -6.68 -8.85
N TRP A 154 -36.96 -5.41 -8.59
CA TRP A 154 -37.97 -4.43 -8.21
C TRP A 154 -38.95 -4.14 -9.34
N ASP A 155 -38.45 -4.02 -10.59
CA ASP A 155 -39.26 -3.82 -11.79
C ASP A 155 -40.18 -4.99 -12.09
N GLU A 156 -39.71 -6.24 -11.82
CA GLU A 156 -40.50 -7.47 -11.90
C GLU A 156 -41.53 -7.65 -10.77
N GLY A 157 -41.46 -6.80 -9.74
CA GLY A 157 -42.38 -6.84 -8.59
C GLY A 157 -41.88 -7.73 -7.45
N ASN A 158 -40.67 -8.27 -7.53
CA ASN A 158 -40.01 -9.06 -6.49
C ASN A 158 -39.41 -8.17 -5.38
N VAL A 159 -40.24 -7.34 -4.75
CA VAL A 159 -39.86 -6.23 -3.87
C VAL A 159 -38.96 -6.68 -2.72
N ARG A 160 -39.28 -7.79 -2.06
CA ARG A 160 -38.51 -8.32 -0.94
C ARG A 160 -37.11 -8.72 -1.37
N ALA A 161 -36.97 -9.46 -2.48
CA ALA A 161 -35.70 -9.89 -3.01
C ALA A 161 -34.84 -8.67 -3.45
N ALA A 162 -35.46 -7.70 -4.10
CA ALA A 162 -34.81 -6.44 -4.49
C ALA A 162 -34.17 -5.72 -3.28
N GLY A 163 -34.93 -5.59 -2.17
CA GLY A 163 -34.44 -4.97 -0.95
C GLY A 163 -33.29 -5.73 -0.29
N VAL A 164 -33.31 -7.06 -0.33
CA VAL A 164 -32.21 -7.90 0.19
C VAL A 164 -30.95 -7.69 -0.63
N ILE A 165 -31.02 -7.75 -1.97
CA ILE A 165 -29.86 -7.59 -2.86
C ILE A 165 -29.27 -6.18 -2.76
N ALA A 166 -30.12 -5.13 -2.76
CA ALA A 166 -29.65 -3.74 -2.56
C ALA A 166 -28.96 -3.57 -1.19
N GLY A 167 -29.47 -4.23 -0.15
CA GLY A 167 -28.82 -4.24 1.18
C GLY A 167 -27.47 -4.94 1.20
N ILE A 168 -27.31 -6.06 0.49
CA ILE A 168 -26.03 -6.77 0.34
C ILE A 168 -25.01 -5.87 -0.39
N ALA A 169 -25.42 -5.22 -1.47
CA ALA A 169 -24.57 -4.27 -2.20
C ALA A 169 -24.07 -3.15 -1.28
N LEU A 170 -24.96 -2.58 -0.47
CA LEU A 170 -24.61 -1.53 0.49
C LEU A 170 -23.69 -2.03 1.62
N GLU A 171 -23.94 -3.22 2.17
CA GLU A 171 -23.04 -3.84 3.16
C GLU A 171 -21.65 -4.08 2.59
N ARG A 172 -21.55 -4.60 1.36
CA ARG A 172 -20.27 -4.79 0.64
C ARG A 172 -19.52 -3.47 0.45
N HIS A 173 -20.23 -2.40 0.07
CA HIS A 173 -19.64 -1.08 -0.09
C HIS A 173 -19.04 -0.57 1.24
N LEU A 174 -19.79 -0.65 2.34
CA LEU A 174 -19.32 -0.23 3.66
C LEU A 174 -18.14 -1.07 4.16
N LEU A 175 -18.17 -2.38 3.94
CA LEU A 175 -17.03 -3.27 4.21
C LEU A 175 -15.79 -2.87 3.39
N THR A 176 -15.99 -2.50 2.13
CA THR A 176 -14.88 -2.01 1.28
C THR A 176 -14.29 -0.74 1.83
N LEU A 177 -15.12 0.22 2.27
CA LEU A 177 -14.66 1.45 2.92
C LEU A 177 -13.86 1.16 4.20
N CYS A 178 -14.35 0.25 5.05
CA CYS A 178 -13.61 -0.18 6.24
C CYS A 178 -12.24 -0.80 5.89
N ASN A 179 -12.18 -1.61 4.83
CA ASN A 179 -10.95 -2.28 4.39
C ASN A 179 -9.91 -1.34 3.78
N VAL A 180 -10.33 -0.24 3.13
CA VAL A 180 -9.42 0.72 2.48
C VAL A 180 -9.11 1.94 3.34
N SER A 181 -9.72 2.07 4.51
CA SER A 181 -9.43 3.14 5.45
C SER A 181 -7.97 3.07 5.92
N GLU A 182 -7.30 4.21 5.98
CA GLU A 182 -5.96 4.33 6.55
C GLU A 182 -5.95 4.19 8.08
N ARG A 183 -7.14 4.11 8.71
CA ARG A 183 -7.32 3.98 10.15
C ARG A 183 -7.48 2.53 10.53
N ASP A 184 -6.99 2.15 11.70
CA ASP A 184 -7.19 0.80 12.27
C ASP A 184 -8.64 0.68 12.77
N LEU A 185 -9.54 0.23 11.88
CA LEU A 185 -10.95 0.05 12.17
C LEU A 185 -11.23 -1.35 12.69
N LYS A 186 -12.00 -1.43 13.78
CA LYS A 186 -12.45 -2.71 14.35
C LYS A 186 -13.83 -3.05 13.80
N TYR A 187 -13.92 -4.03 12.94
CA TYR A 187 -15.16 -4.54 12.36
C TYR A 187 -15.02 -6.03 12.03
N GLU A 188 -16.16 -6.70 11.85
CA GLU A 188 -16.23 -8.07 11.39
C GLU A 188 -16.94 -8.15 10.04
N TYR A 189 -16.60 -9.16 9.23
CA TYR A 189 -17.27 -9.38 7.94
C TYR A 189 -18.75 -9.74 8.05
N SER A 190 -19.18 -10.13 9.24
CA SER A 190 -20.58 -10.39 9.61
C SER A 190 -21.34 -9.14 10.04
N ASP A 191 -20.67 -8.00 10.17
CA ASP A 191 -21.31 -6.75 10.57
C ASP A 191 -22.29 -6.27 9.50
N GLY A 192 -23.48 -5.88 9.91
CA GLY A 192 -24.49 -5.30 9.03
C GLY A 192 -24.31 -3.79 8.85
N ILE A 193 -25.12 -3.21 7.97
CA ILE A 193 -25.08 -1.77 7.57
C ILE A 193 -24.95 -0.84 8.78
N ARG A 194 -25.71 -1.07 9.86
CA ARG A 194 -25.72 -0.18 11.04
C ARG A 194 -24.40 -0.20 11.79
N SER A 195 -23.85 -1.38 12.07
CA SER A 195 -22.57 -1.54 12.77
C SER A 195 -21.43 -0.95 11.97
N LEU A 196 -21.36 -1.23 10.66
CA LEU A 196 -20.35 -0.69 9.77
C LEU A 196 -20.43 0.85 9.68
N ALA A 197 -21.65 1.41 9.61
CA ALA A 197 -21.87 2.85 9.59
C ALA A 197 -21.45 3.52 10.90
N GLU A 198 -21.63 2.89 12.04
CA GLU A 198 -21.14 3.36 13.35
C GLU A 198 -19.62 3.38 13.37
N THR A 199 -18.96 2.28 12.99
CA THR A 199 -17.50 2.17 12.90
C THR A 199 -16.90 3.26 12.02
N LEU A 200 -17.45 3.47 10.81
CA LEU A 200 -16.99 4.50 9.88
C LEU A 200 -17.23 5.92 10.40
N SER A 201 -18.36 6.15 11.09
CA SER A 201 -18.69 7.45 11.68
C SER A 201 -17.79 7.78 12.87
N ASP A 202 -17.52 6.84 13.74
CA ASP A 202 -16.63 7.00 14.90
C ASP A 202 -15.18 7.27 14.46
N ALA A 203 -14.79 6.69 13.36
CA ALA A 203 -13.52 6.97 12.71
C ALA A 203 -13.49 8.31 11.95
N GLY A 204 -14.65 8.97 11.75
CA GLY A 204 -14.76 10.22 11.00
C GLY A 204 -14.63 10.05 9.48
N GLU A 205 -14.78 8.83 8.97
CA GLU A 205 -14.80 8.51 7.53
C GLU A 205 -16.13 8.95 6.88
N ILE A 206 -17.21 8.91 7.64
CA ILE A 206 -18.52 9.41 7.22
C ILE A 206 -19.10 10.37 8.26
N THR A 207 -20.00 11.25 7.82
CA THR A 207 -20.69 12.20 8.70
C THR A 207 -21.79 11.54 9.52
N ASN A 208 -22.17 12.16 10.64
CA ASN A 208 -23.34 11.72 11.43
C ASN A 208 -24.64 11.71 10.64
N ALA A 209 -24.79 12.61 9.65
CA ALA A 209 -25.95 12.63 8.76
C ALA A 209 -25.98 11.36 7.88
N LYS A 210 -24.86 10.97 7.29
CA LYS A 210 -24.75 9.72 6.51
C LYS A 210 -24.95 8.49 7.41
N ARG A 211 -24.41 8.47 8.62
CA ARG A 211 -24.68 7.39 9.59
C ARG A 211 -26.17 7.23 9.87
N SER A 212 -26.89 8.33 10.09
CA SER A 212 -28.34 8.29 10.34
C SER A 212 -29.11 7.80 9.11
N GLN A 213 -28.72 8.23 7.90
CA GLN A 213 -29.28 7.76 6.64
C GLN A 213 -29.07 6.25 6.48
N LEU A 214 -27.86 5.76 6.68
CA LEU A 214 -27.51 4.33 6.62
C LEU A 214 -28.30 3.51 7.64
N GLY A 215 -28.50 4.06 8.85
CA GLY A 215 -29.35 3.43 9.87
C GLY A 215 -30.79 3.21 9.41
N TYR A 216 -31.38 4.20 8.71
CA TYR A 216 -32.69 4.06 8.11
C TYR A 216 -32.74 3.02 6.97
N LEU A 217 -31.70 2.99 6.12
CA LEU A 217 -31.60 1.99 5.05
C LEU A 217 -31.42 0.57 5.61
N ALA A 218 -30.72 0.43 6.73
CA ALA A 218 -30.60 -0.83 7.45
C ALA A 218 -31.97 -1.37 7.92
N ASP A 219 -32.87 -0.50 8.40
CA ASP A 219 -34.21 -0.89 8.82
C ASP A 219 -35.04 -1.40 7.63
N ILE A 220 -34.98 -0.72 6.47
CA ILE A 220 -35.65 -1.20 5.25
C ILE A 220 -35.12 -2.57 4.83
N ARG A 221 -33.78 -2.73 4.79
CA ARG A 221 -33.14 -4.02 4.45
C ARG A 221 -33.56 -5.13 5.39
N ASN A 222 -33.60 -4.85 6.69
CA ASN A 222 -33.98 -5.84 7.70
C ASN A 222 -35.47 -6.25 7.54
N ASN A 223 -36.37 -5.33 7.22
CA ASN A 223 -37.76 -5.64 6.89
C ASN A 223 -37.88 -6.57 5.66
N CYS A 224 -36.96 -6.45 4.71
CA CYS A 224 -36.90 -7.35 3.55
C CYS A 224 -36.30 -8.73 3.90
N ALA A 225 -35.30 -8.79 4.78
CA ALA A 225 -34.59 -10.01 5.09
C ALA A 225 -35.37 -10.96 6.04
N HIS A 226 -36.25 -10.41 6.88
CA HIS A 226 -37.02 -11.20 7.82
C HIS A 226 -38.38 -11.57 7.28
N ALA A 227 -38.88 -12.76 7.61
CA ALA A 227 -40.21 -13.23 7.28
C ALA A 227 -41.27 -12.54 8.18
N ASN A 228 -41.64 -11.31 7.79
CA ASN A 228 -42.68 -10.56 8.44
C ASN A 228 -44.05 -10.91 7.83
N GLU A 229 -45.13 -10.72 8.58
CA GLU A 229 -46.51 -10.97 8.11
C GLU A 229 -46.88 -9.99 6.95
N GLU A 230 -46.27 -8.78 6.95
CA GLU A 230 -46.49 -7.77 5.93
C GLU A 230 -45.35 -7.75 4.91
N GLU A 231 -45.69 -7.54 3.63
CA GLU A 231 -44.70 -7.31 2.57
C GLU A 231 -44.03 -5.95 2.75
N PRO A 232 -42.72 -5.83 2.43
CA PRO A 232 -42.00 -4.54 2.47
C PRO A 232 -42.68 -3.50 1.58
N ASP A 233 -42.71 -2.25 2.04
CA ASP A 233 -43.23 -1.14 1.23
C ASP A 233 -42.36 -0.93 -0.03
N LYS A 234 -43.04 -1.04 -1.19
CA LYS A 234 -42.38 -0.89 -2.52
C LYS A 234 -41.63 0.44 -2.66
N ARG A 235 -42.13 1.53 -2.08
CA ARG A 235 -41.47 2.85 -2.15
C ARG A 235 -40.26 2.95 -1.25
N GLU A 236 -40.28 2.25 -0.11
CA GLU A 236 -39.11 2.19 0.77
C GLU A 236 -37.99 1.39 0.13
N VAL A 237 -38.29 0.27 -0.53
CA VAL A 237 -37.28 -0.52 -1.25
C VAL A 237 -36.73 0.24 -2.46
N GLU A 238 -37.57 0.97 -3.21
CA GLU A 238 -37.11 1.86 -4.27
C GLU A 238 -36.12 2.90 -3.72
N ARG A 239 -36.45 3.49 -2.56
CA ARG A 239 -35.56 4.45 -1.89
C ARG A 239 -34.25 3.81 -1.46
N LEU A 240 -34.27 2.58 -0.93
CA LEU A 240 -33.05 1.84 -0.56
C LEU A 240 -32.15 1.68 -1.78
N ILE A 241 -32.67 1.18 -2.91
CA ILE A 241 -31.92 0.98 -4.14
C ILE A 241 -31.30 2.30 -4.61
N LYS A 242 -32.10 3.36 -4.75
CA LYS A 242 -31.63 4.66 -5.22
C LYS A 242 -30.57 5.28 -4.30
N GLN A 243 -30.79 5.24 -2.99
CA GLN A 243 -29.83 5.80 -2.04
C GLN A 243 -28.56 4.94 -1.93
N ALA A 244 -28.64 3.63 -2.12
CA ALA A 244 -27.45 2.80 -2.24
C ALA A 244 -26.62 3.15 -3.48
N GLU A 245 -27.27 3.35 -4.65
CA GLU A 245 -26.60 3.83 -5.87
C GLU A 245 -25.90 5.20 -5.65
N ASP A 246 -26.59 6.13 -5.01
CA ASP A 246 -26.03 7.47 -4.74
C ASP A 246 -24.82 7.37 -3.80
N LEU A 247 -24.91 6.60 -2.71
CA LEU A 247 -23.83 6.41 -1.73
C LEU A 247 -22.58 5.75 -2.35
N VAL A 248 -22.78 4.75 -3.20
CA VAL A 248 -21.65 4.06 -3.89
C VAL A 248 -20.92 5.00 -4.86
N ARG A 249 -21.63 5.99 -5.43
CA ARG A 249 -21.02 6.97 -6.36
C ARG A 249 -20.32 8.14 -5.65
N GLU A 250 -20.75 8.45 -4.41
CA GLU A 250 -20.26 9.64 -3.68
C GLU A 250 -19.01 9.37 -2.83
N ILE A 251 -18.72 8.12 -2.50
CA ILE A 251 -17.67 7.72 -1.59
C ILE A 251 -16.68 6.78 -2.28
#